data_01e9623d02b50df35f264bfb61d21785
#
_entry.id   01e9623d02b50df35f264bfb61d21785
#
_cell.length_a   1.000
_cell.length_b   1.000
_cell.length_c   1.000
_cell.angle_alpha   90.00
_cell.angle_beta   90.00
_cell.angle_gamma   90.00
#
_symmetry.space_group_name_H-M   'P 1'
#
loop_
_entity.id
_entity.type
_entity.pdbx_description
1 polymer ?
#
loop_
_entity_poly.entity_id
_entity_poly.type
_entity_poly.pdbx_seq_one_letter_code
_entity_poly.pdbx_strand_id
1 'polypeptide(L)'
;MARHNHHFHCLRIAFALGFVLTAGSIQAQTPDMRIRKKLIATGWDHPDTQRLLENLAEMEKRPFDGVVLEATGVTAEGKSCSLRPAFSNQRWQREWFQASVDQLRACKFTRFTDNFISLGANPGNVDWFDDEGWEEIVEHWRIAAWVAKQSGCKGLLFDPEPYAKPHAQFSYAAQPGREQHSFSEYADKARQRGRQVMKVIVEEYPTITLFCYFMNSISATATGRADPRLALAAQGYGLYPAMIDGWLDVVPPTVVLVDGCESAYRYNSRQQFLESALRIKGVCQELVSPENRAKYRAQVQASFGMYLDAYWNPKESPWYIDGLGGPRVERLRVNTTAALAAADEYVWVYGEKYRWWPTPRKNVRPESWNEAMPGCEQALCYARAPLDFARTELANARQAGNLVSLVRNGDFSLMEARSIDGAEQKWRDGGPPAGWSAWQGKDSKGSFTWDQEAGVTGKGAAKASRVAEGCFLQSFHVAAGERYAVRASCSVHGRGSAWLRVRWQTSAGQWTAEPQDRVFYGEASADNWRELLGVVEVPEQAGRLSILLGVAGQAAPEDVVWFDDVELYRLGEPLEKSSP
;
A
#
# COMPACT_ATOMS: atom_id res chain seq x y z
N MET A 1 -11.78 -43.50 55.60
CA MET A 1 -11.36 -43.20 56.97
C MET A 1 -10.33 -42.10 56.98
N ALA A 2 -10.56 -41.14 57.84
CA ALA A 2 -9.68 -40.12 58.40
C ALA A 2 -9.19 -38.97 57.46
N ARG A 3 -9.82 -37.83 57.68
CA ARG A 3 -9.43 -36.45 57.38
C ARG A 3 -8.17 -36.04 58.16
N HIS A 4 -7.34 -35.16 57.62
CA HIS A 4 -6.58 -34.23 58.44
C HIS A 4 -6.47 -32.88 57.71
N ASN A 5 -7.06 -31.86 58.35
CA ASN A 5 -6.93 -30.44 58.08
C ASN A 5 -5.62 -29.92 58.69
N HIS A 6 -4.91 -29.03 57.98
CA HIS A 6 -3.97 -28.09 58.58
C HIS A 6 -4.22 -26.67 58.11
N HIS A 7 -4.69 -25.84 59.04
CA HIS A 7 -4.73 -24.38 58.97
C HIS A 7 -3.32 -23.82 59.16
N PHE A 8 -2.91 -22.89 58.31
CA PHE A 8 -1.82 -21.96 58.59
C PHE A 8 -2.32 -20.53 58.57
N HIS A 9 -2.12 -19.84 59.71
CA HIS A 9 -2.39 -18.43 59.95
C HIS A 9 -1.34 -17.59 59.20
N CYS A 10 -1.77 -16.58 58.43
CA CYS A 10 -0.92 -15.52 57.93
C CYS A 10 -1.00 -14.31 58.83
N LEU A 11 0.14 -13.93 59.35
CA LEU A 11 0.40 -12.72 60.14
C LEU A 11 0.44 -11.51 59.19
N ARG A 12 -0.42 -10.51 59.43
CA ARG A 12 -0.39 -9.21 58.73
C ARG A 12 0.59 -8.27 59.45
N ILE A 13 1.63 -7.80 58.79
CA ILE A 13 2.43 -6.65 59.21
C ILE A 13 2.18 -5.54 58.16
N ALA A 14 1.55 -4.44 58.63
CA ALA A 14 1.36 -3.24 57.89
C ALA A 14 2.58 -2.32 58.10
N PHE A 15 3.28 -1.96 57.05
CA PHE A 15 4.22 -0.82 56.99
C PHE A 15 3.61 0.25 56.09
N ALA A 16 3.19 1.35 56.70
CA ALA A 16 2.80 2.56 55.99
C ALA A 16 4.08 3.41 55.75
N LEU A 17 4.51 3.51 54.49
CA LEU A 17 5.44 4.57 54.05
C LEU A 17 4.68 5.42 53.03
N GLY A 18 4.33 6.64 53.43
CA GLY A 18 3.80 7.62 52.50
C GLY A 18 4.89 8.12 51.54
N PHE A 19 4.72 7.84 50.26
CA PHE A 19 5.40 8.54 49.19
C PHE A 19 4.38 9.43 48.49
N VAL A 20 4.51 10.75 48.67
CA VAL A 20 3.81 11.73 47.85
C VAL A 20 4.53 11.75 46.50
N LEU A 21 4.01 11.03 45.49
CA LEU A 21 4.40 11.15 44.10
C LEU A 21 3.52 12.26 43.47
N THR A 22 4.11 13.43 43.28
CA THR A 22 3.58 14.43 42.35
C THR A 22 3.59 13.81 40.96
N ALA A 23 2.43 13.38 40.49
CA ALA A 23 2.22 12.93 39.13
C ALA A 23 2.32 14.13 38.18
N GLY A 24 3.52 14.48 37.76
CA GLY A 24 3.72 15.24 36.54
C GLY A 24 3.37 14.31 35.39
N SER A 25 2.25 14.53 34.74
CA SER A 25 1.86 13.89 33.50
C SER A 25 2.86 14.28 32.41
N ILE A 26 3.93 13.49 32.27
CA ILE A 26 4.70 13.45 31.04
C ILE A 26 3.80 12.74 30.04
N GLN A 27 3.03 13.52 29.27
CA GLN A 27 2.51 13.06 27.99
C GLN A 27 3.72 12.80 27.10
N ALA A 28 4.21 11.56 27.09
CA ALA A 28 5.06 11.08 26.04
C ALA A 28 4.24 11.18 24.75
N GLN A 29 4.47 12.22 23.96
CA GLN A 29 4.11 12.22 22.55
C GLN A 29 4.84 11.02 21.95
N THR A 30 4.13 9.92 21.76
CA THR A 30 4.60 8.85 20.88
C THR A 30 4.79 9.51 19.51
N PRO A 31 6.03 9.54 18.96
CA PRO A 31 6.21 10.00 17.59
C PRO A 31 5.26 9.20 16.72
N ASP A 32 4.58 9.85 15.79
CA ASP A 32 3.75 9.17 14.79
C ASP A 32 4.68 8.31 13.94
N MET A 33 4.89 7.06 14.39
CA MET A 33 5.74 6.05 13.74
C MET A 33 5.06 5.43 12.53
N ARG A 34 4.13 6.15 11.88
CA ARG A 34 3.57 5.69 10.62
C ARG A 34 4.67 5.66 9.57
N ILE A 35 5.00 4.46 9.12
CA ILE A 35 5.92 4.28 7.99
C ILE A 35 5.37 5.09 6.83
N ARG A 36 6.15 6.07 6.36
CA ARG A 36 5.78 6.88 5.20
C ARG A 36 5.73 5.99 3.97
N LYS A 37 4.57 5.93 3.32
CA LYS A 37 4.37 5.16 2.09
C LYS A 37 5.15 5.77 0.93
N LYS A 38 5.77 4.92 0.12
CA LYS A 38 6.72 5.31 -0.93
C LYS A 38 6.33 4.75 -2.29
N LEU A 39 6.55 5.55 -3.33
CA LEU A 39 6.45 5.13 -4.73
C LEU A 39 7.84 4.94 -5.32
N ILE A 40 8.09 3.77 -5.92
CA ILE A 40 9.36 3.42 -6.57
C ILE A 40 9.14 3.29 -8.07
N ALA A 41 9.84 4.09 -8.88
CA ALA A 41 9.79 3.98 -10.33
C ALA A 41 10.64 2.81 -10.83
N THR A 42 10.10 2.03 -11.75
CA THR A 42 10.78 0.93 -12.41
C THR A 42 10.22 0.69 -13.82
N GLY A 43 10.67 -0.34 -14.50
CA GLY A 43 10.23 -0.71 -15.85
C GLY A 43 11.34 -0.65 -16.87
N TRP A 44 11.00 -0.66 -18.16
CA TRP A 44 11.99 -0.71 -19.23
C TRP A 44 12.81 0.58 -19.37
N ASP A 45 12.30 1.69 -18.85
CA ASP A 45 13.00 2.99 -18.85
C ASP A 45 13.90 3.21 -17.63
N HIS A 46 14.11 2.21 -16.75
CA HIS A 46 14.99 2.36 -15.59
C HIS A 46 16.41 2.79 -16.01
N PRO A 47 17.08 3.69 -15.28
CA PRO A 47 18.39 4.22 -15.68
C PRO A 47 19.52 3.26 -15.33
N ASP A 48 20.64 3.40 -16.03
CA ASP A 48 21.93 3.07 -15.44
C ASP A 48 22.42 4.20 -14.53
N THR A 49 23.55 4.01 -13.87
CA THR A 49 24.08 4.96 -12.87
C THR A 49 24.51 6.30 -13.48
N GLN A 50 25.01 6.31 -14.71
CA GLN A 50 25.40 7.52 -15.43
C GLN A 50 24.16 8.34 -15.82
N ARG A 51 23.16 7.69 -16.41
CA ARG A 51 21.88 8.35 -16.78
C ARG A 51 21.17 8.91 -15.57
N LEU A 52 21.23 8.22 -14.42
CA LEU A 52 20.71 8.72 -13.15
C LEU A 52 21.43 10.00 -12.73
N LEU A 53 22.77 9.98 -12.70
CA LEU A 53 23.58 11.14 -12.29
C LEU A 53 23.29 12.36 -13.16
N GLU A 54 23.19 12.20 -14.48
CA GLU A 54 22.96 13.28 -15.43
C GLU A 54 21.57 13.91 -15.34
N ASN A 55 20.56 13.14 -14.92
CA ASN A 55 19.16 13.54 -14.98
C ASN A 55 18.47 13.61 -13.60
N LEU A 56 19.19 13.43 -12.50
CA LEU A 56 18.62 13.31 -11.16
C LEU A 56 17.70 14.48 -10.79
N ALA A 57 18.15 15.71 -11.03
CA ALA A 57 17.39 16.91 -10.68
C ALA A 57 16.01 16.99 -11.38
N GLU A 58 15.91 16.50 -12.62
CA GLU A 58 14.64 16.44 -13.35
C GLU A 58 13.76 15.30 -12.83
N MET A 59 14.36 14.16 -12.52
CA MET A 59 13.61 12.99 -12.06
C MET A 59 13.07 13.15 -10.63
N GLU A 60 13.77 13.88 -9.76
CA GLU A 60 13.27 14.18 -8.42
C GLU A 60 12.06 15.13 -8.39
N LYS A 61 11.72 15.77 -9.51
CA LYS A 61 10.44 16.49 -9.66
C LYS A 61 9.24 15.54 -9.85
N ARG A 62 9.47 14.29 -10.26
CA ARG A 62 8.44 13.27 -10.45
C ARG A 62 7.92 12.73 -9.12
N PRO A 63 6.72 12.10 -9.08
CA PRO A 63 6.08 11.67 -7.83
C PRO A 63 6.69 10.40 -7.20
N PHE A 64 7.98 10.20 -7.30
CA PHE A 64 8.66 9.02 -6.77
C PHE A 64 9.55 9.36 -5.57
N ASP A 65 9.76 8.37 -4.70
CA ASP A 65 10.67 8.43 -3.56
C ASP A 65 11.99 7.68 -3.84
N GLY A 66 12.07 7.04 -4.98
CA GLY A 66 13.24 6.32 -5.46
C GLY A 66 12.99 5.61 -6.77
N VAL A 67 14.05 5.00 -7.27
CA VAL A 67 14.05 4.29 -8.56
C VAL A 67 14.76 2.96 -8.45
N VAL A 68 14.37 2.04 -9.33
CA VAL A 68 15.18 0.87 -9.66
C VAL A 68 16.17 1.28 -10.74
N LEU A 69 17.44 0.91 -10.58
CA LEU A 69 18.51 1.27 -11.50
C LEU A 69 19.42 0.08 -11.80
N GLU A 70 20.07 0.14 -12.94
CA GLU A 70 21.05 -0.86 -13.39
C GLU A 70 22.47 -0.38 -13.05
N ALA A 71 23.21 -1.15 -12.25
CA ALA A 71 24.63 -0.93 -12.09
C ALA A 71 25.39 -1.65 -13.21
N THR A 72 26.10 -0.87 -14.01
CA THR A 72 26.92 -1.33 -15.12
C THR A 72 28.40 -1.31 -14.77
N GLY A 73 29.17 -2.15 -15.43
CA GLY A 73 30.59 -2.26 -15.24
C GLY A 73 31.35 -2.48 -16.54
N VAL A 74 32.67 -2.53 -16.42
CA VAL A 74 33.58 -2.85 -17.54
C VAL A 74 34.53 -3.93 -17.07
N THR A 75 34.57 -5.05 -17.81
CA THR A 75 35.48 -6.16 -17.51
C THR A 75 36.93 -5.76 -17.76
N ALA A 76 37.88 -6.60 -17.32
CA ALA A 76 39.31 -6.40 -17.60
C ALA A 76 39.66 -6.31 -19.09
N GLU A 77 38.84 -6.97 -19.95
CA GLU A 77 38.97 -6.94 -21.40
C GLU A 77 38.25 -5.75 -22.07
N GLY A 78 37.74 -4.82 -21.28
CA GLY A 78 37.02 -3.63 -21.77
C GLY A 78 35.59 -3.89 -22.27
N LYS A 79 34.98 -5.02 -21.91
CA LYS A 79 33.60 -5.34 -22.29
C LYS A 79 32.63 -4.78 -21.26
N SER A 80 31.52 -4.21 -21.72
CA SER A 80 30.42 -3.80 -20.83
C SER A 80 29.75 -5.00 -20.18
N CYS A 81 29.45 -4.90 -18.90
CA CYS A 81 28.67 -5.88 -18.13
C CYS A 81 27.68 -5.16 -17.21
N SER A 82 26.77 -5.91 -16.58
CA SER A 82 25.84 -5.37 -15.59
C SER A 82 25.60 -6.38 -14.47
N LEU A 83 25.04 -5.92 -13.35
CA LEU A 83 24.66 -6.79 -12.22
C LEU A 83 23.36 -7.57 -12.46
N ARG A 84 22.62 -7.27 -13.54
CA ARG A 84 21.31 -7.88 -13.77
C ARG A 84 21.35 -9.40 -13.98
N PRO A 85 22.28 -10.01 -14.77
CA PRO A 85 22.32 -11.46 -14.99
C PRO A 85 22.99 -12.22 -13.82
N ALA A 86 22.43 -12.09 -12.60
CA ALA A 86 23.04 -12.62 -11.38
C ALA A 86 23.04 -14.16 -11.29
N PHE A 87 22.16 -14.86 -12.03
CA PHE A 87 22.09 -16.33 -12.02
C PHE A 87 22.86 -16.93 -13.22
N SER A 88 24.13 -16.61 -13.30
CA SER A 88 25.06 -17.16 -14.30
C SER A 88 26.31 -17.72 -13.59
N ASN A 89 27.04 -18.57 -14.30
CA ASN A 89 28.34 -19.05 -13.86
C ASN A 89 29.51 -18.17 -14.32
N GLN A 90 29.23 -16.97 -14.82
CA GLN A 90 30.24 -16.01 -15.23
C GLN A 90 30.85 -15.36 -13.99
N ARG A 91 32.17 -15.46 -13.83
CA ARG A 91 32.85 -14.82 -12.71
C ARG A 91 32.80 -13.30 -12.82
N TRP A 92 32.43 -12.63 -11.73
CA TRP A 92 32.48 -11.17 -11.62
C TRP A 92 33.61 -10.71 -10.67
N GLN A 93 34.01 -9.43 -10.82
CA GLN A 93 34.96 -8.76 -9.95
C GLN A 93 34.37 -7.41 -9.50
N ARG A 94 34.58 -7.04 -8.24
CA ARG A 94 34.04 -5.79 -7.66
C ARG A 94 34.53 -4.55 -8.41
N GLU A 95 35.78 -4.59 -8.85
CA GLU A 95 36.46 -3.50 -9.53
C GLU A 95 35.74 -3.10 -10.83
N TRP A 96 35.07 -4.04 -11.47
CA TRP A 96 34.32 -3.76 -12.70
C TRP A 96 33.19 -2.74 -12.47
N PHE A 97 32.63 -2.70 -11.25
CA PHE A 97 31.47 -1.87 -10.88
C PHE A 97 31.86 -0.61 -10.10
N GLN A 98 33.16 -0.31 -9.92
CA GLN A 98 33.60 0.85 -9.15
C GLN A 98 33.09 2.16 -9.74
N ALA A 99 33.07 2.30 -11.08
CA ALA A 99 32.53 3.49 -11.74
C ALA A 99 31.04 3.74 -11.39
N SER A 100 30.23 2.68 -11.32
CA SER A 100 28.83 2.79 -10.89
C SER A 100 28.71 3.27 -9.42
N VAL A 101 29.56 2.79 -8.53
CA VAL A 101 29.60 3.26 -7.14
C VAL A 101 29.97 4.74 -7.06
N ASP A 102 30.97 5.18 -7.84
CA ASP A 102 31.44 6.57 -7.82
C ASP A 102 30.40 7.53 -8.40
N GLN A 103 29.71 7.14 -9.47
CA GLN A 103 28.60 7.88 -10.06
C GLN A 103 27.44 8.07 -9.07
N LEU A 104 27.04 7.00 -8.36
CA LEU A 104 25.98 7.07 -7.35
C LEU A 104 26.36 7.91 -6.15
N ARG A 105 27.62 7.86 -5.70
CA ARG A 105 28.15 8.74 -4.64
C ARG A 105 28.17 10.22 -5.05
N ALA A 106 28.35 10.50 -6.32
CA ALA A 106 28.30 11.85 -6.87
C ALA A 106 26.87 12.42 -6.93
N CYS A 107 25.84 11.58 -6.93
CA CYS A 107 24.45 11.98 -6.90
C CYS A 107 24.12 12.75 -5.62
N LYS A 108 23.48 13.91 -5.74
CA LYS A 108 22.99 14.72 -4.62
C LYS A 108 21.50 14.45 -4.42
N PHE A 109 21.19 13.28 -3.89
CA PHE A 109 19.79 12.90 -3.64
C PHE A 109 19.14 13.82 -2.62
N THR A 110 17.94 14.32 -2.97
CA THR A 110 17.09 15.14 -2.10
C THR A 110 15.76 14.47 -1.81
N ARG A 111 15.17 13.81 -2.80
CA ARG A 111 13.88 13.13 -2.72
C ARG A 111 13.98 11.62 -2.90
N PHE A 112 14.88 11.15 -3.74
CA PHE A 112 15.07 9.73 -3.99
C PHE A 112 15.84 9.05 -2.86
N THR A 113 15.15 8.80 -1.74
CA THR A 113 15.72 8.20 -0.53
C THR A 113 15.83 6.68 -0.61
N ASP A 114 15.07 6.03 -1.52
CA ASP A 114 14.94 4.58 -1.58
C ASP A 114 15.21 4.06 -3.01
N ASN A 115 16.50 4.03 -3.37
CA ASN A 115 16.96 3.51 -4.65
C ASN A 115 17.39 2.05 -4.53
N PHE A 116 17.11 1.24 -5.56
CA PHE A 116 17.38 -0.19 -5.57
C PHE A 116 18.20 -0.59 -6.81
N ILE A 117 19.26 -1.38 -6.59
CA ILE A 117 20.04 -1.98 -7.68
C ILE A 117 19.29 -3.20 -8.23
N SER A 118 19.10 -3.26 -9.54
CA SER A 118 18.39 -4.36 -10.22
C SER A 118 19.25 -5.61 -10.33
N LEU A 119 18.69 -6.73 -9.90
CA LEU A 119 19.17 -8.10 -10.13
C LEU A 119 18.09 -8.94 -10.78
N GLY A 120 18.46 -9.97 -11.53
CA GLY A 120 17.50 -10.92 -12.12
C GLY A 120 17.98 -12.35 -12.05
N ALA A 121 17.03 -13.29 -12.12
CA ALA A 121 17.28 -14.73 -12.12
C ALA A 121 17.76 -15.26 -13.48
N ASN A 122 18.27 -14.41 -14.34
CA ASN A 122 18.73 -14.76 -15.69
C ASN A 122 20.25 -14.82 -15.77
N PRO A 123 20.79 -15.60 -16.71
CA PRO A 123 20.12 -16.53 -17.61
C PRO A 123 19.50 -17.73 -16.91
N GLY A 124 19.83 -18.02 -15.65
CA GLY A 124 19.26 -19.11 -14.87
C GLY A 124 19.73 -20.49 -15.33
N ASN A 125 20.94 -20.60 -15.82
CA ASN A 125 21.50 -21.81 -16.45
C ASN A 125 22.43 -22.61 -15.52
N VAL A 126 22.40 -22.37 -14.24
CA VAL A 126 23.19 -23.08 -13.23
C VAL A 126 22.28 -24.05 -12.49
N ASP A 127 22.59 -25.35 -12.58
CA ASP A 127 21.85 -26.39 -11.85
C ASP A 127 21.98 -26.18 -10.32
N TRP A 128 20.92 -26.48 -9.59
CA TRP A 128 20.92 -26.33 -8.13
C TRP A 128 21.98 -27.19 -7.43
N PHE A 129 22.41 -28.32 -8.06
CA PHE A 129 23.43 -29.24 -7.58
C PHE A 129 24.84 -28.89 -8.08
N ASP A 130 25.02 -27.89 -8.96
CA ASP A 130 26.30 -27.37 -9.38
C ASP A 130 26.91 -26.45 -8.32
N ASP A 131 27.73 -27.03 -7.44
CA ASP A 131 28.31 -26.27 -6.32
C ASP A 131 29.25 -25.16 -6.80
N GLU A 132 30.06 -25.41 -7.85
CA GLU A 132 31.02 -24.40 -8.41
C GLU A 132 30.25 -23.22 -9.04
N GLY A 133 29.23 -23.51 -9.84
CA GLY A 133 28.39 -22.47 -10.44
C GLY A 133 27.64 -21.65 -9.38
N TRP A 134 27.26 -22.27 -8.28
CA TRP A 134 26.62 -21.55 -7.16
C TRP A 134 27.59 -20.71 -6.33
N GLU A 135 28.88 -21.04 -6.27
CA GLU A 135 29.88 -20.16 -5.67
C GLU A 135 29.93 -18.81 -6.42
N GLU A 136 29.88 -18.83 -7.75
CA GLU A 136 29.85 -17.60 -8.57
C GLU A 136 28.53 -16.83 -8.35
N ILE A 137 27.36 -17.50 -8.34
CA ILE A 137 26.07 -16.83 -8.03
C ILE A 137 26.11 -16.16 -6.67
N VAL A 138 26.61 -16.84 -5.65
CA VAL A 138 26.72 -16.29 -4.29
C VAL A 138 27.62 -15.04 -4.27
N GLU A 139 28.73 -15.07 -5.01
CA GLU A 139 29.63 -13.91 -5.14
C GLU A 139 28.96 -12.75 -5.90
N HIS A 140 28.13 -13.02 -6.92
CA HIS A 140 27.32 -11.98 -7.59
C HIS A 140 26.42 -11.23 -6.62
N TRP A 141 25.74 -11.94 -5.72
CA TRP A 141 24.91 -11.31 -4.69
C TRP A 141 25.72 -10.53 -3.67
N ARG A 142 26.93 -11.01 -3.31
CA ARG A 142 27.86 -10.27 -2.45
C ARG A 142 28.29 -8.96 -3.11
N ILE A 143 28.70 -9.01 -4.38
CA ILE A 143 29.11 -7.82 -5.15
C ILE A 143 27.95 -6.83 -5.27
N ALA A 144 26.74 -7.29 -5.56
CA ALA A 144 25.57 -6.43 -5.66
C ALA A 144 25.22 -5.75 -4.31
N ALA A 145 25.28 -6.50 -3.20
CA ALA A 145 25.10 -5.95 -1.86
C ALA A 145 26.19 -4.91 -1.52
N TRP A 146 27.43 -5.19 -1.91
CA TRP A 146 28.55 -4.24 -1.77
C TRP A 146 28.29 -2.95 -2.57
N VAL A 147 27.89 -3.05 -3.86
CA VAL A 147 27.56 -1.87 -4.67
C VAL A 147 26.45 -1.07 -4.01
N ALA A 148 25.38 -1.72 -3.59
CA ALA A 148 24.25 -1.04 -2.93
C ALA A 148 24.67 -0.31 -1.67
N LYS A 149 25.46 -0.95 -0.80
CA LYS A 149 25.97 -0.35 0.43
C LYS A 149 26.91 0.83 0.16
N GLN A 150 27.91 0.63 -0.72
CA GLN A 150 28.92 1.63 -1.03
C GLN A 150 28.34 2.88 -1.70
N SER A 151 27.27 2.72 -2.46
CA SER A 151 26.58 3.80 -3.16
C SER A 151 25.47 4.46 -2.35
N GLY A 152 25.15 3.97 -1.15
CA GLY A 152 24.06 4.49 -0.31
C GLY A 152 22.65 4.13 -0.82
N CYS A 153 22.54 3.15 -1.73
CA CYS A 153 21.24 2.63 -2.14
C CYS A 153 20.55 1.89 -0.97
N LYS A 154 19.21 1.89 -0.95
CA LYS A 154 18.42 1.23 0.08
C LYS A 154 18.60 -0.29 0.07
N GLY A 155 18.85 -0.85 -1.11
CA GLY A 155 19.06 -2.26 -1.27
C GLY A 155 19.04 -2.73 -2.71
N LEU A 156 18.54 -3.96 -2.88
CA LEU A 156 18.45 -4.63 -4.17
C LEU A 156 17.00 -4.83 -4.56
N LEU A 157 16.70 -4.70 -5.87
CA LEU A 157 15.46 -5.22 -6.44
C LEU A 157 15.78 -6.50 -7.19
N PHE A 158 15.15 -7.59 -6.80
CA PHE A 158 15.29 -8.90 -7.43
C PHE A 158 14.09 -9.24 -8.29
N ASP A 159 14.38 -9.56 -9.54
CA ASP A 159 13.45 -10.04 -10.56
C ASP A 159 13.62 -11.56 -10.74
N PRO A 160 12.70 -12.39 -10.21
CA PRO A 160 12.83 -13.85 -10.31
C PRO A 160 12.33 -14.43 -11.64
N GLU A 161 11.88 -13.60 -12.60
CA GLU A 161 11.31 -14.07 -13.86
C GLU A 161 12.34 -14.67 -14.83
N PRO A 162 11.98 -15.78 -15.52
CA PRO A 162 12.83 -16.43 -16.50
C PRO A 162 12.59 -15.84 -17.90
N TYR A 163 13.40 -14.89 -18.32
CA TYR A 163 13.33 -14.32 -19.69
C TYR A 163 14.10 -15.12 -20.74
N ALA A 164 15.14 -15.87 -20.32
CA ALA A 164 15.91 -16.72 -21.19
C ALA A 164 15.33 -18.15 -21.24
N LYS A 165 15.16 -18.71 -22.43
CA LYS A 165 14.75 -20.11 -22.62
C LYS A 165 15.98 -20.96 -22.93
N PRO A 166 16.02 -22.24 -22.49
CA PRO A 166 14.97 -23.00 -21.77
C PRO A 166 14.98 -22.81 -20.24
N HIS A 167 15.80 -21.90 -19.71
CA HIS A 167 16.09 -21.81 -18.28
C HIS A 167 14.94 -21.13 -17.54
N ALA A 168 14.36 -21.85 -16.58
CA ALA A 168 13.40 -21.36 -15.61
C ALA A 168 13.89 -21.80 -14.23
N GLN A 169 14.79 -21.02 -13.64
CA GLN A 169 15.55 -21.36 -12.44
C GLN A 169 14.68 -21.92 -11.31
N PHE A 170 13.50 -21.35 -11.10
CA PHE A 170 12.61 -21.73 -10.01
C PHE A 170 11.57 -22.80 -10.38
N SER A 171 11.51 -23.25 -11.62
CA SER A 171 10.60 -24.32 -12.06
C SER A 171 11.25 -25.69 -11.90
N TYR A 172 10.70 -26.55 -11.05
CA TYR A 172 11.16 -27.94 -10.94
C TYR A 172 11.05 -28.68 -12.28
N ALA A 173 9.94 -28.50 -13.00
CA ALA A 173 9.71 -29.14 -14.30
C ALA A 173 10.76 -28.78 -15.37
N ALA A 174 11.44 -27.66 -15.22
CA ALA A 174 12.49 -27.19 -16.13
C ALA A 174 13.91 -27.60 -15.69
N GLN A 175 14.07 -28.27 -14.54
CA GLN A 175 15.40 -28.64 -14.07
C GLN A 175 16.00 -29.79 -14.89
N PRO A 176 17.29 -29.72 -15.27
CA PRO A 176 17.92 -30.76 -16.08
C PRO A 176 18.05 -32.10 -15.37
N GLY A 177 18.24 -32.09 -14.05
CA GLY A 177 18.40 -33.29 -13.21
C GLY A 177 17.09 -33.83 -12.58
N ARG A 178 15.90 -33.38 -13.02
CA ARG A 178 14.61 -33.79 -12.41
C ARG A 178 14.29 -35.29 -12.46
N GLU A 179 14.88 -36.02 -13.38
CA GLU A 179 14.72 -37.47 -13.49
C GLU A 179 15.58 -38.24 -12.45
N GLN A 180 16.61 -37.57 -11.90
CA GLN A 180 17.55 -38.12 -10.91
C GLN A 180 17.23 -37.63 -9.50
N HIS A 181 16.61 -36.45 -9.37
CA HIS A 181 16.33 -35.79 -8.10
C HIS A 181 14.86 -35.40 -8.01
N SER A 182 14.25 -35.76 -6.89
CA SER A 182 12.86 -35.42 -6.55
C SER A 182 12.70 -33.91 -6.31
N PHE A 183 11.45 -33.43 -6.35
CA PHE A 183 11.13 -32.05 -5.96
C PHE A 183 11.64 -31.72 -4.54
N SER A 184 11.56 -32.67 -3.60
CA SER A 184 12.03 -32.45 -2.23
C SER A 184 13.53 -32.20 -2.17
N GLU A 185 14.32 -32.99 -2.90
CA GLU A 185 15.78 -32.81 -2.98
C GLU A 185 16.16 -31.47 -3.62
N TYR A 186 15.46 -31.06 -4.70
CA TYR A 186 15.63 -29.73 -5.28
C TYR A 186 15.23 -28.63 -4.32
N ALA A 187 14.15 -28.78 -3.57
CA ALA A 187 13.72 -27.80 -2.57
C ALA A 187 14.75 -27.67 -1.42
N ASP A 188 15.32 -28.78 -0.96
CA ASP A 188 16.37 -28.78 0.06
C ASP A 188 17.64 -28.07 -0.44
N LYS A 189 18.03 -28.31 -1.71
CA LYS A 189 19.12 -27.58 -2.35
C LYS A 189 18.79 -26.09 -2.50
N ALA A 190 17.60 -25.74 -2.94
CA ALA A 190 17.18 -24.35 -3.08
C ALA A 190 17.22 -23.62 -1.72
N ARG A 191 16.77 -24.27 -0.63
CA ARG A 191 16.89 -23.74 0.73
C ARG A 191 18.36 -23.58 1.14
N GLN A 192 19.23 -24.54 0.84
CA GLN A 192 20.68 -24.43 1.09
C GLN A 192 21.28 -23.21 0.36
N ARG A 193 20.96 -23.03 -0.94
CA ARG A 193 21.43 -21.90 -1.75
C ARG A 193 20.90 -20.57 -1.22
N GLY A 194 19.62 -20.55 -0.79
CA GLY A 194 19.04 -19.39 -0.12
C GLY A 194 19.85 -18.95 1.10
N ARG A 195 20.26 -19.90 1.96
CA ARG A 195 21.15 -19.59 3.11
C ARG A 195 22.49 -19.02 2.68
N GLN A 196 23.12 -19.59 1.65
CA GLN A 196 24.42 -19.12 1.14
C GLN A 196 24.32 -17.67 0.62
N VAL A 197 23.30 -17.39 -0.19
CA VAL A 197 23.05 -16.05 -0.75
C VAL A 197 22.77 -15.04 0.36
N MET A 198 21.83 -15.33 1.27
CA MET A 198 21.47 -14.37 2.31
C MET A 198 22.63 -14.12 3.28
N LYS A 199 23.45 -15.14 3.57
CA LYS A 199 24.63 -15.00 4.42
C LYS A 199 25.59 -13.94 3.89
N VAL A 200 25.93 -14.00 2.60
CA VAL A 200 26.87 -13.04 2.00
C VAL A 200 26.27 -11.64 1.87
N ILE A 201 24.94 -11.55 1.63
CA ILE A 201 24.24 -10.26 1.61
C ILE A 201 24.33 -9.57 2.98
N VAL A 202 24.03 -10.27 4.07
CA VAL A 202 24.03 -9.68 5.41
C VAL A 202 25.44 -9.42 5.95
N GLU A 203 26.41 -10.22 5.57
CA GLU A 203 27.83 -9.94 5.84
C GLU A 203 28.26 -8.62 5.22
N GLU A 204 27.83 -8.35 4.00
CA GLU A 204 28.17 -7.13 3.28
C GLU A 204 27.30 -5.94 3.69
N TYR A 205 25.96 -6.12 3.78
CA TYR A 205 24.99 -5.05 4.05
C TYR A 205 23.91 -5.50 5.06
N PRO A 206 24.17 -5.46 6.38
CA PRO A 206 23.30 -6.03 7.41
C PRO A 206 21.96 -5.34 7.63
N THR A 207 21.72 -4.18 7.01
CA THR A 207 20.47 -3.41 7.11
C THR A 207 19.76 -3.25 5.76
N ILE A 208 20.11 -4.11 4.81
CA ILE A 208 19.59 -4.05 3.43
C ILE A 208 18.08 -4.26 3.37
N THR A 209 17.43 -3.64 2.39
CA THR A 209 16.09 -4.02 1.93
C THR A 209 16.23 -4.86 0.66
N LEU A 210 15.76 -6.11 0.70
CA LEU A 210 15.66 -6.97 -0.49
C LEU A 210 14.23 -6.90 -1.01
N PHE A 211 14.04 -6.14 -2.06
CA PHE A 211 12.76 -5.95 -2.74
C PHE A 211 12.68 -6.95 -3.90
N CYS A 212 11.62 -7.76 -3.94
CA CYS A 212 11.37 -8.70 -5.04
C CYS A 212 10.10 -8.27 -5.77
N TYR A 213 10.03 -8.38 -7.10
CA TYR A 213 8.78 -8.13 -7.82
C TYR A 213 7.66 -9.03 -7.31
N PHE A 214 8.00 -10.21 -6.87
CA PHE A 214 7.15 -11.09 -6.06
C PHE A 214 8.01 -12.02 -5.21
N MET A 215 7.43 -12.51 -4.12
CA MET A 215 7.99 -13.59 -3.31
C MET A 215 6.97 -14.75 -3.25
N ASN A 216 6.53 -15.11 -2.07
CA ASN A 216 5.57 -16.19 -1.88
C ASN A 216 4.18 -15.88 -2.44
N SER A 217 3.85 -14.62 -2.71
CA SER A 217 2.58 -14.22 -3.33
C SER A 217 2.29 -14.92 -4.66
N ILE A 218 3.33 -15.19 -5.48
CA ILE A 218 3.19 -15.87 -6.77
C ILE A 218 2.75 -17.33 -6.62
N SER A 219 3.13 -17.97 -5.53
CA SER A 219 2.82 -19.37 -5.20
C SER A 219 1.68 -19.54 -4.20
N ALA A 220 0.95 -18.47 -3.89
CA ALA A 220 -0.12 -18.47 -2.88
C ALA A 220 -1.21 -19.52 -3.13
N THR A 221 -1.42 -19.97 -4.37
CA THR A 221 -2.40 -21.02 -4.72
C THR A 221 -2.00 -22.41 -4.20
N ALA A 222 -0.75 -22.59 -3.76
CA ALA A 222 -0.30 -23.84 -3.13
C ALA A 222 -0.68 -23.93 -1.65
N THR A 223 -1.08 -22.82 -1.01
CA THR A 223 -1.50 -22.79 0.40
C THR A 223 -2.87 -23.42 0.61
N GLY A 224 -3.19 -23.80 1.86
CA GLY A 224 -4.46 -24.43 2.21
C GLY A 224 -4.63 -25.86 1.66
N ARG A 225 -3.58 -26.48 1.17
CA ARG A 225 -3.56 -27.87 0.70
C ARG A 225 -2.95 -28.79 1.75
N ALA A 226 -3.35 -30.06 1.74
CA ALA A 226 -2.81 -31.07 2.65
C ALA A 226 -1.28 -31.23 2.50
N ASP A 227 -0.77 -31.18 1.26
CA ASP A 227 0.67 -31.10 0.95
C ASP A 227 0.93 -30.00 -0.09
N PRO A 228 1.41 -28.82 0.35
CA PRO A 228 1.79 -27.74 -0.55
C PRO A 228 2.87 -28.13 -1.57
N ARG A 229 3.75 -29.09 -1.26
CA ARG A 229 4.86 -29.50 -2.14
C ARG A 229 4.39 -30.11 -3.44
N LEU A 230 3.29 -30.88 -3.41
CA LEU A 230 2.71 -31.42 -4.65
C LEU A 230 2.23 -30.31 -5.60
N ALA A 231 1.66 -29.25 -5.05
CA ALA A 231 1.23 -28.10 -5.84
C ALA A 231 2.42 -27.26 -6.33
N LEU A 232 3.44 -27.08 -5.48
CA LEU A 232 4.65 -26.33 -5.82
C LEU A 232 5.45 -27.03 -6.93
N ALA A 233 5.56 -28.37 -6.90
CA ALA A 233 6.27 -29.14 -7.94
C ALA A 233 5.73 -28.88 -9.37
N ALA A 234 4.44 -28.54 -9.49
CA ALA A 234 3.79 -28.26 -10.75
C ALA A 234 3.84 -26.76 -11.16
N GLN A 235 4.31 -25.86 -10.29
CA GLN A 235 4.34 -24.41 -10.55
C GLN A 235 5.67 -23.96 -11.16
N GLY A 236 5.61 -22.92 -12.02
CA GLY A 236 6.80 -22.33 -12.64
C GLY A 236 7.78 -21.68 -11.64
N TYR A 237 7.32 -21.35 -10.44
CA TYR A 237 8.13 -20.79 -9.34
C TYR A 237 8.15 -21.69 -8.10
N GLY A 238 7.92 -23.00 -8.26
CA GLY A 238 7.73 -23.92 -7.13
C GLY A 238 8.94 -24.11 -6.22
N LEU A 239 10.16 -23.87 -6.69
CA LEU A 239 11.40 -23.91 -5.90
C LEU A 239 11.70 -22.58 -5.17
N TYR A 240 11.04 -21.48 -5.56
CA TYR A 240 11.31 -20.17 -4.99
C TYR A 240 10.94 -20.05 -3.50
N PRO A 241 9.80 -20.59 -3.01
CA PRO A 241 9.51 -20.59 -1.58
C PRO A 241 10.59 -21.27 -0.73
N ALA A 242 11.22 -22.32 -1.23
CA ALA A 242 12.31 -23.00 -0.53
C ALA A 242 13.58 -22.12 -0.44
N MET A 243 13.92 -21.38 -1.51
CA MET A 243 15.01 -20.40 -1.48
C MET A 243 14.73 -19.27 -0.47
N ILE A 244 13.48 -18.76 -0.43
CA ILE A 244 13.05 -17.76 0.54
C ILE A 244 13.13 -18.31 1.98
N ASP A 245 12.75 -19.54 2.18
CA ASP A 245 12.88 -20.22 3.50
C ASP A 245 14.36 -20.28 3.93
N GLY A 246 15.26 -20.53 2.98
CA GLY A 246 16.71 -20.45 3.22
C GLY A 246 17.20 -19.03 3.56
N TRP A 247 16.62 -18.00 2.98
CA TRP A 247 16.90 -16.61 3.39
C TRP A 247 16.51 -16.40 4.87
N LEU A 248 15.31 -16.86 5.25
CA LEU A 248 14.77 -16.71 6.59
C LEU A 248 15.56 -17.51 7.64
N ASP A 249 16.24 -18.60 7.27
CA ASP A 249 17.10 -19.35 8.19
C ASP A 249 18.20 -18.46 8.82
N VAL A 250 18.75 -17.51 8.05
CA VAL A 250 19.94 -16.75 8.43
C VAL A 250 19.72 -15.24 8.52
N VAL A 251 18.61 -14.72 8.02
CA VAL A 251 18.34 -13.28 7.98
C VAL A 251 18.26 -12.70 9.39
N PRO A 252 19.01 -11.59 9.69
CA PRO A 252 18.88 -10.87 10.95
C PRO A 252 17.63 -9.97 10.95
N PRO A 253 17.12 -9.54 12.13
CA PRO A 253 15.92 -8.71 12.23
C PRO A 253 16.05 -7.32 11.62
N THR A 254 17.25 -6.89 11.24
CA THR A 254 17.54 -5.59 10.62
C THR A 254 17.30 -5.56 9.12
N VAL A 255 17.13 -6.72 8.48
CA VAL A 255 16.85 -6.84 7.03
C VAL A 255 15.36 -6.83 6.79
N VAL A 256 14.94 -6.10 5.77
CA VAL A 256 13.55 -6.08 5.28
C VAL A 256 13.46 -6.84 3.97
N LEU A 257 12.50 -7.75 3.88
CA LEU A 257 12.15 -8.48 2.66
C LEU A 257 10.82 -7.91 2.12
N VAL A 258 10.74 -7.60 0.84
CA VAL A 258 9.53 -6.99 0.26
C VAL A 258 8.96 -7.89 -0.83
N ASP A 259 7.75 -8.41 -0.59
CA ASP A 259 6.96 -9.13 -1.60
C ASP A 259 6.18 -8.10 -2.44
N GLY A 260 6.65 -7.85 -3.65
CA GLY A 260 6.12 -6.83 -4.57
C GLY A 260 4.77 -7.16 -5.18
N CYS A 261 4.29 -8.39 -5.05
CA CYS A 261 2.98 -8.82 -5.53
C CYS A 261 2.64 -8.33 -6.94
N GLU A 262 3.38 -8.75 -7.94
CA GLU A 262 3.19 -8.37 -9.34
C GLU A 262 1.77 -8.68 -9.87
N SER A 263 1.10 -9.68 -9.31
CA SER A 263 -0.30 -9.98 -9.63
C SER A 263 -1.23 -8.77 -9.47
N ALA A 264 -0.82 -7.76 -8.70
CA ALA A 264 -1.52 -6.50 -8.52
C ALA A 264 -1.66 -5.67 -9.80
N TYR A 265 -0.92 -5.95 -10.85
CA TYR A 265 -1.10 -5.38 -12.19
C TYR A 265 -2.54 -5.49 -12.72
N ARG A 266 -3.30 -6.46 -12.21
CA ARG A 266 -4.69 -6.73 -12.59
C ARG A 266 -5.72 -6.26 -11.58
N TYR A 267 -5.30 -5.68 -10.44
CA TYR A 267 -6.22 -5.27 -9.39
C TYR A 267 -6.93 -3.96 -9.76
N ASN A 268 -8.23 -3.96 -9.59
CA ASN A 268 -9.09 -2.84 -9.94
C ASN A 268 -10.10 -2.48 -8.82
N SER A 269 -9.86 -2.95 -7.60
CA SER A 269 -10.65 -2.59 -6.44
C SER A 269 -9.78 -2.55 -5.18
N ARG A 270 -10.15 -1.70 -4.22
CA ARG A 270 -9.51 -1.64 -2.89
C ARG A 270 -9.47 -3.00 -2.19
N GLN A 271 -10.53 -3.77 -2.33
CA GLN A 271 -10.66 -5.10 -1.71
C GLN A 271 -9.56 -6.04 -2.17
N GLN A 272 -9.24 -6.08 -3.47
CA GLN A 272 -8.18 -6.95 -4.01
C GLN A 272 -6.81 -6.64 -3.40
N PHE A 273 -6.47 -5.36 -3.23
CA PHE A 273 -5.21 -4.98 -2.56
C PHE A 273 -5.19 -5.41 -1.09
N LEU A 274 -6.29 -5.18 -0.35
CA LEU A 274 -6.38 -5.56 1.05
C LEU A 274 -6.32 -7.09 1.24
N GLU A 275 -7.08 -7.85 0.48
CA GLU A 275 -7.07 -9.32 0.51
C GLU A 275 -5.69 -9.87 0.19
N SER A 276 -4.98 -9.25 -0.77
CA SER A 276 -3.64 -9.67 -1.13
C SER A 276 -2.61 -9.33 -0.03
N ALA A 277 -2.72 -8.17 0.61
CA ALA A 277 -1.90 -7.86 1.79
C ALA A 277 -2.08 -8.90 2.90
N LEU A 278 -3.34 -9.23 3.23
CA LEU A 278 -3.67 -10.25 4.22
C LEU A 278 -3.15 -11.64 3.82
N ARG A 279 -3.20 -11.97 2.53
CA ARG A 279 -2.65 -13.22 1.98
C ARG A 279 -1.14 -13.28 2.15
N ILE A 280 -0.42 -12.23 1.77
CA ILE A 280 1.05 -12.16 1.93
C ILE A 280 1.43 -12.28 3.39
N LYS A 281 0.85 -11.50 4.28
CA LYS A 281 1.21 -11.46 5.71
C LYS A 281 0.75 -12.70 6.47
N GLY A 282 -0.38 -13.28 6.08
CA GLY A 282 -1.03 -14.40 6.79
C GLY A 282 -0.79 -15.75 6.11
N VAL A 283 -1.39 -15.96 4.95
CA VAL A 283 -1.49 -17.29 4.33
C VAL A 283 -0.17 -17.76 3.74
N CYS A 284 0.59 -16.87 3.08
CA CYS A 284 1.84 -17.23 2.40
C CYS A 284 2.95 -17.71 3.36
N GLN A 285 2.82 -17.49 4.67
CA GLN A 285 3.73 -18.08 5.65
C GLN A 285 3.66 -19.63 5.71
N GLU A 286 2.58 -20.22 5.18
CA GLU A 286 2.47 -21.69 5.09
C GLU A 286 3.49 -22.32 4.13
N LEU A 287 4.02 -21.51 3.20
CA LEU A 287 5.01 -21.93 2.21
C LEU A 287 6.45 -21.96 2.74
N VAL A 288 6.66 -21.52 3.97
CA VAL A 288 7.94 -21.63 4.68
C VAL A 288 7.84 -22.61 5.85
N SER A 289 8.99 -23.07 6.31
CA SER A 289 9.07 -23.99 7.44
C SER A 289 8.48 -23.38 8.72
N PRO A 290 7.91 -24.20 9.63
CA PRO A 290 7.28 -23.69 10.85
C PRO A 290 8.18 -22.79 11.69
N GLU A 291 9.47 -23.10 11.78
CA GLU A 291 10.48 -22.32 12.52
C GLU A 291 10.70 -20.92 11.96
N ASN A 292 10.47 -20.71 10.67
CA ASN A 292 10.66 -19.43 9.99
C ASN A 292 9.41 -18.55 9.90
N ARG A 293 8.22 -19.09 10.26
CA ARG A 293 6.95 -18.33 10.13
C ARG A 293 6.91 -17.05 10.97
N ALA A 294 7.53 -17.06 12.14
CA ALA A 294 7.61 -15.86 12.98
C ALA A 294 8.47 -14.78 12.32
N LYS A 295 9.62 -15.14 11.75
CA LYS A 295 10.48 -14.22 10.98
C LYS A 295 9.77 -13.73 9.72
N TYR A 296 9.08 -14.62 9.00
CA TYR A 296 8.31 -14.23 7.80
C TYR A 296 7.31 -13.12 8.13
N ARG A 297 6.49 -13.30 9.17
CA ARG A 297 5.53 -12.28 9.60
C ARG A 297 6.16 -10.94 9.99
N ALA A 298 7.34 -11.01 10.64
CA ALA A 298 8.01 -9.83 11.15
C ALA A 298 8.78 -9.04 10.06
N GLN A 299 9.36 -9.72 9.08
CA GLN A 299 10.32 -9.14 8.15
C GLN A 299 9.84 -9.04 6.70
N VAL A 300 8.79 -9.80 6.31
CA VAL A 300 8.22 -9.69 4.97
C VAL A 300 7.15 -8.60 4.95
N GLN A 301 7.39 -7.59 4.14
CA GLN A 301 6.47 -6.49 3.85
C GLN A 301 5.64 -6.82 2.60
N ALA A 302 4.36 -6.46 2.63
CA ALA A 302 3.49 -6.47 1.45
C ALA A 302 3.69 -5.18 0.63
N SER A 303 3.88 -5.34 -0.67
CA SER A 303 3.99 -4.28 -1.66
C SER A 303 3.18 -4.63 -2.90
N PHE A 304 2.95 -3.67 -3.80
CA PHE A 304 2.11 -3.87 -4.98
C PHE A 304 2.69 -3.20 -6.21
N GLY A 305 2.62 -3.91 -7.34
CA GLY A 305 2.96 -3.38 -8.65
C GLY A 305 1.79 -2.62 -9.28
N MET A 306 2.08 -1.42 -9.78
CA MET A 306 1.17 -0.62 -10.61
C MET A 306 1.70 -0.61 -12.04
N TYR A 307 1.05 -1.34 -12.96
CA TYR A 307 1.47 -1.46 -14.35
C TYR A 307 0.79 -0.39 -15.21
N LEU A 308 1.54 0.66 -15.57
CA LEU A 308 1.02 1.83 -16.28
C LEU A 308 0.41 1.48 -17.63
N ASP A 309 1.02 0.55 -18.35
CA ASP A 309 0.52 0.12 -19.66
C ASP A 309 -0.90 -0.43 -19.60
N ALA A 310 -1.30 -1.03 -18.47
CA ALA A 310 -2.65 -1.55 -18.29
C ALA A 310 -3.71 -0.44 -18.29
N TYR A 311 -3.35 0.77 -17.90
CA TYR A 311 -4.21 1.96 -17.94
C TYR A 311 -4.20 2.66 -19.30
N TRP A 312 -3.30 2.28 -20.19
CA TRP A 312 -3.17 2.84 -21.53
C TRP A 312 -3.59 1.86 -22.64
N ASN A 313 -3.37 0.55 -22.45
CA ASN A 313 -3.64 -0.49 -23.43
C ASN A 313 -5.10 -0.49 -23.91
N PRO A 314 -5.38 -0.94 -25.16
CA PRO A 314 -6.73 -1.14 -25.65
C PRO A 314 -7.42 -2.31 -24.92
N LYS A 315 -8.76 -2.35 -24.99
CA LYS A 315 -9.59 -3.30 -24.23
C LYS A 315 -9.30 -4.77 -24.55
N GLU A 316 -8.81 -5.05 -25.73
CA GLU A 316 -8.47 -6.39 -26.22
C GLU A 316 -7.15 -6.92 -25.63
N SER A 317 -6.37 -6.06 -24.98
CA SER A 317 -5.13 -6.46 -24.32
C SER A 317 -5.41 -7.33 -23.09
N PRO A 318 -4.66 -8.41 -22.87
CA PRO A 318 -4.72 -9.16 -21.62
C PRO A 318 -4.30 -8.31 -20.40
N TRP A 319 -3.60 -7.23 -20.65
CA TRP A 319 -3.17 -6.21 -19.69
C TRP A 319 -3.99 -4.93 -19.87
N TYR A 320 -5.27 -5.00 -19.55
CA TYR A 320 -6.22 -3.88 -19.60
C TYR A 320 -6.89 -3.70 -18.24
N ILE A 321 -6.93 -2.47 -17.77
CA ILE A 321 -7.71 -2.07 -16.60
C ILE A 321 -8.93 -1.27 -17.06
N ASP A 322 -10.11 -1.72 -16.65
CA ASP A 322 -11.38 -1.03 -16.92
C ASP A 322 -11.49 0.25 -16.08
N GLY A 323 -11.90 1.34 -16.70
CA GLY A 323 -12.11 2.64 -16.04
C GLY A 323 -13.34 2.67 -15.12
N LEU A 324 -14.21 1.65 -15.17
CA LEU A 324 -15.45 1.55 -14.38
C LEU A 324 -16.35 2.78 -14.52
N GLY A 325 -16.52 3.25 -15.77
CA GLY A 325 -17.35 4.41 -16.09
C GLY A 325 -16.62 5.75 -16.02
N GLY A 326 -15.34 5.78 -15.65
CA GLY A 326 -14.53 7.00 -15.59
C GLY A 326 -13.24 6.94 -16.42
N PRO A 327 -12.47 8.04 -16.46
CA PRO A 327 -11.16 8.07 -17.10
C PRO A 327 -10.18 7.07 -16.45
N ARG A 328 -9.41 6.35 -17.28
CA ARG A 328 -8.44 5.38 -16.75
C ARG A 328 -7.30 6.01 -15.95
N VAL A 329 -6.97 7.27 -16.23
CA VAL A 329 -5.99 8.03 -15.41
C VAL A 329 -6.52 8.27 -13.98
N GLU A 330 -7.82 8.54 -13.84
CA GLU A 330 -8.45 8.62 -12.51
C GLU A 330 -8.47 7.24 -11.83
N ARG A 331 -8.68 6.18 -12.60
CA ARG A 331 -8.60 4.81 -12.11
C ARG A 331 -7.20 4.47 -11.61
N LEU A 332 -6.15 4.94 -12.31
CA LEU A 332 -4.76 4.85 -11.84
C LEU A 332 -4.60 5.51 -10.47
N ARG A 333 -5.11 6.73 -10.29
CA ARG A 333 -5.07 7.43 -9.00
C ARG A 333 -5.74 6.62 -7.89
N VAL A 334 -6.96 6.14 -8.13
CA VAL A 334 -7.76 5.38 -7.14
C VAL A 334 -7.08 4.06 -6.76
N ASN A 335 -6.60 3.31 -7.75
CA ASN A 335 -5.93 2.03 -7.51
C ASN A 335 -4.58 2.24 -6.80
N THR A 336 -3.80 3.25 -7.18
CA THR A 336 -2.53 3.57 -6.51
C THR A 336 -2.78 4.01 -5.05
N THR A 337 -3.83 4.80 -4.79
CA THR A 337 -4.23 5.14 -3.40
C THR A 337 -4.57 3.88 -2.60
N ALA A 338 -5.32 2.94 -3.19
CA ALA A 338 -5.67 1.68 -2.55
C ALA A 338 -4.46 0.79 -2.29
N ALA A 339 -3.53 0.72 -3.25
CA ALA A 339 -2.26 0.01 -3.12
C ALA A 339 -1.41 0.57 -1.97
N LEU A 340 -1.21 1.90 -1.93
CA LEU A 340 -0.48 2.57 -0.86
C LEU A 340 -1.12 2.34 0.51
N ALA A 341 -2.46 2.38 0.60
CA ALA A 341 -3.16 2.13 1.86
C ALA A 341 -2.97 0.69 2.37
N ALA A 342 -2.88 -0.30 1.47
CA ALA A 342 -2.75 -1.72 1.80
C ALA A 342 -1.30 -2.18 1.96
N ALA A 343 -0.33 -1.51 1.31
CA ALA A 343 1.10 -1.83 1.42
C ALA A 343 1.65 -1.54 2.82
N ASP A 344 2.72 -2.22 3.20
CA ASP A 344 3.47 -1.87 4.41
C ASP A 344 4.28 -0.58 4.21
N GLU A 345 5.13 -0.49 3.19
CA GLU A 345 5.95 0.70 2.91
C GLU A 345 5.96 1.09 1.43
N TYR A 346 6.10 0.15 0.51
CA TYR A 346 6.39 0.40 -0.89
C TYR A 346 5.23 0.06 -1.81
N VAL A 347 5.06 0.87 -2.85
CA VAL A 347 4.34 0.55 -4.09
C VAL A 347 5.27 0.88 -5.25
N TRP A 348 5.41 -0.01 -6.22
CA TRP A 348 6.26 0.18 -7.38
C TRP A 348 5.43 0.41 -8.64
N VAL A 349 5.90 1.33 -9.46
CA VAL A 349 5.22 1.77 -10.69
C VAL A 349 6.04 1.31 -11.87
N TYR A 350 5.50 0.38 -12.64
CA TYR A 350 6.16 -0.27 -13.78
C TYR A 350 5.60 0.25 -15.09
N GLY A 351 6.47 0.58 -16.02
CA GLY A 351 6.09 1.01 -17.36
C GLY A 351 7.04 0.46 -18.42
N GLU A 352 6.49 0.04 -19.56
CA GLU A 352 7.27 -0.54 -20.67
C GLU A 352 7.36 0.40 -21.87
N LYS A 353 6.24 1.01 -22.26
CA LYS A 353 6.13 1.65 -23.57
C LYS A 353 6.69 3.05 -23.61
N TYR A 354 6.52 3.83 -22.53
CA TYR A 354 6.85 5.23 -22.48
C TYR A 354 7.85 5.54 -21.38
N ARG A 355 8.45 6.73 -21.42
CA ARG A 355 9.54 7.09 -20.52
C ARG A 355 9.12 8.06 -19.41
N TRP A 356 9.79 7.93 -18.28
CA TRP A 356 9.84 8.94 -17.23
C TRP A 356 11.07 9.86 -17.38
N TRP A 357 12.18 9.29 -17.88
CA TRP A 357 13.47 9.95 -17.98
C TRP A 357 13.53 10.89 -19.19
N PRO A 358 14.21 12.04 -19.08
CA PRO A 358 14.25 13.02 -20.19
C PRO A 358 15.06 12.52 -21.39
N THR A 359 15.95 11.56 -21.18
CA THR A 359 16.83 11.00 -22.23
C THR A 359 16.23 9.75 -22.87
N PRO A 360 16.46 9.51 -24.18
CA PRO A 360 15.97 8.32 -24.87
C PRO A 360 16.57 7.01 -24.31
N ARG A 361 15.82 5.93 -24.39
CA ARG A 361 16.29 4.57 -24.14
C ARG A 361 15.84 3.63 -25.26
N LYS A 362 16.68 2.65 -25.59
CA LYS A 362 16.33 1.60 -26.56
C LYS A 362 15.11 0.83 -26.08
N ASN A 363 14.21 0.49 -27.02
CA ASN A 363 12.95 -0.22 -26.80
C ASN A 363 11.87 0.55 -26.01
N VAL A 364 12.09 1.82 -25.69
CA VAL A 364 11.10 2.71 -25.07
C VAL A 364 10.77 3.83 -26.05
N ARG A 365 9.51 4.19 -26.15
CA ARG A 365 9.05 5.27 -27.03
C ARG A 365 9.61 6.63 -26.59
N PRO A 366 9.80 7.58 -27.52
CA PRO A 366 10.36 8.89 -27.19
C PRO A 366 9.43 9.76 -26.34
N GLU A 367 8.11 9.51 -26.38
CA GLU A 367 7.12 10.27 -25.60
C GLU A 367 7.21 9.90 -24.11
N SER A 368 6.95 10.86 -23.25
CA SER A 368 6.82 10.64 -21.81
C SER A 368 5.47 9.97 -21.46
N TRP A 369 5.38 9.39 -20.28
CA TRP A 369 4.12 8.88 -19.75
C TRP A 369 3.04 9.94 -19.64
N ASN A 370 3.41 11.20 -19.35
CA ASN A 370 2.43 12.27 -19.23
C ASN A 370 1.94 12.78 -20.61
N GLU A 371 2.75 12.64 -21.66
CA GLU A 371 2.32 12.90 -23.05
C GLU A 371 1.38 11.79 -23.56
N ALA A 372 1.70 10.52 -23.27
CA ALA A 372 0.90 9.38 -23.70
C ALA A 372 -0.39 9.21 -22.91
N MET A 373 -0.38 9.56 -21.63
CA MET A 373 -1.52 9.48 -20.71
C MET A 373 -1.57 10.77 -19.88
N PRO A 374 -2.16 11.85 -20.43
CA PRO A 374 -2.22 13.14 -19.78
C PRO A 374 -2.79 13.05 -18.36
N GLY A 375 -2.11 13.70 -17.41
CA GLY A 375 -2.49 13.68 -16.00
C GLY A 375 -1.99 12.47 -15.20
N CYS A 376 -1.28 11.50 -15.79
CA CYS A 376 -0.82 10.32 -15.05
C CYS A 376 0.17 10.67 -13.92
N GLU A 377 1.06 11.64 -14.13
CA GLU A 377 1.98 12.11 -13.11
C GLU A 377 1.22 12.74 -11.93
N GLN A 378 0.23 13.58 -12.24
CA GLN A 378 -0.62 14.20 -11.24
C GLN A 378 -1.47 13.16 -10.49
N ALA A 379 -1.96 12.12 -11.19
CA ALA A 379 -2.68 11.00 -10.57
C ALA A 379 -1.82 10.28 -9.52
N LEU A 380 -0.53 10.05 -9.80
CA LEU A 380 0.40 9.46 -8.85
C LEU A 380 0.73 10.41 -7.68
N CYS A 381 0.88 11.72 -7.93
CA CYS A 381 1.02 12.72 -6.87
C CYS A 381 -0.16 12.68 -5.90
N TYR A 382 -1.36 12.73 -6.44
CA TYR A 382 -2.59 12.73 -5.63
C TYR A 382 -2.89 11.39 -4.96
N ALA A 383 -2.45 10.28 -5.55
CA ALA A 383 -2.55 8.97 -4.90
C ALA A 383 -1.79 8.91 -3.57
N ARG A 384 -0.68 9.65 -3.46
CA ARG A 384 0.12 9.77 -2.24
C ARG A 384 -0.47 10.72 -1.19
N ALA A 385 -1.21 11.72 -1.64
CA ALA A 385 -1.76 12.79 -0.83
C ALA A 385 -3.25 13.00 -1.18
N PRO A 386 -4.13 12.02 -0.88
CA PRO A 386 -5.53 12.09 -1.29
C PRO A 386 -6.29 13.25 -0.64
N LEU A 387 -5.87 13.71 0.53
CA LEU A 387 -6.44 14.87 1.19
C LEU A 387 -6.04 16.18 0.47
N ASP A 388 -4.78 16.30 0.06
CA ASP A 388 -4.32 17.48 -0.70
C ASP A 388 -4.98 17.54 -2.08
N PHE A 389 -5.19 16.38 -2.72
CA PHE A 389 -6.01 16.30 -3.93
C PHE A 389 -7.41 16.89 -3.69
N ALA A 390 -8.10 16.42 -2.67
CA ALA A 390 -9.46 16.85 -2.38
C ALA A 390 -9.53 18.34 -2.01
N ARG A 391 -8.55 18.86 -1.27
CA ARG A 391 -8.42 20.30 -0.96
C ARG A 391 -8.20 21.13 -2.23
N THR A 392 -7.35 20.64 -3.14
CA THR A 392 -7.10 21.32 -4.42
C THR A 392 -8.36 21.36 -5.28
N GLU A 393 -9.07 20.24 -5.44
CA GLU A 393 -10.32 20.20 -6.21
C GLU A 393 -11.37 21.14 -5.62
N LEU A 394 -11.51 21.16 -4.30
CA LEU A 394 -12.44 22.05 -3.61
C LEU A 394 -12.05 23.54 -3.79
N ALA A 395 -10.75 23.86 -3.69
CA ALA A 395 -10.26 25.22 -3.90
C ALA A 395 -10.50 25.70 -5.35
N ASN A 396 -10.22 24.86 -6.34
CA ASN A 396 -10.47 25.14 -7.74
C ASN A 396 -11.97 25.39 -8.01
N ALA A 397 -12.83 24.56 -7.45
CA ALA A 397 -14.27 24.72 -7.59
C ALA A 397 -14.79 26.01 -6.93
N ARG A 398 -14.23 26.42 -5.79
CA ARG A 398 -14.53 27.71 -5.14
C ARG A 398 -14.11 28.90 -6.01
N GLN A 399 -12.94 28.84 -6.65
CA GLN A 399 -12.45 29.90 -7.55
C GLN A 399 -13.30 30.03 -8.82
N ALA A 400 -13.86 28.93 -9.32
CA ALA A 400 -14.75 28.94 -10.48
C ALA A 400 -16.14 29.56 -10.19
N GLY A 401 -16.47 29.88 -8.93
CA GLY A 401 -17.71 30.52 -8.49
C GLY A 401 -18.88 29.57 -8.32
N ASN A 402 -19.67 29.75 -7.27
CA ASN A 402 -20.92 29.07 -6.96
C ASN A 402 -20.83 27.63 -6.40
N LEU A 403 -20.08 27.42 -5.32
CA LEU A 403 -20.27 26.22 -4.52
C LEU A 403 -21.40 26.44 -3.50
N VAL A 404 -22.55 25.80 -3.75
CA VAL A 404 -23.62 25.67 -2.77
C VAL A 404 -23.60 24.24 -2.27
N SER A 405 -23.46 24.05 -0.95
CA SER A 405 -23.56 22.71 -0.36
C SER A 405 -24.96 22.15 -0.54
N LEU A 406 -25.03 20.90 -0.98
CA LEU A 406 -26.29 20.15 -1.09
C LEU A 406 -26.75 19.61 0.26
N VAL A 407 -25.88 19.58 1.27
CA VAL A 407 -26.21 19.09 2.61
C VAL A 407 -27.17 20.05 3.30
N ARG A 408 -28.21 19.50 3.86
CA ARG A 408 -29.18 20.25 4.67
C ARG A 408 -28.73 20.22 6.12
N ASN A 409 -28.70 21.41 6.76
CA ASN A 409 -28.27 21.57 8.15
C ASN A 409 -26.93 20.87 8.43
N GLY A 410 -25.93 21.15 7.59
CA GLY A 410 -24.60 20.54 7.71
C GLY A 410 -23.75 21.16 8.81
N ASP A 411 -24.05 22.41 9.21
CA ASP A 411 -23.46 23.14 10.33
C ASP A 411 -24.24 22.90 11.66
N PHE A 412 -25.26 22.07 11.62
CA PHE A 412 -26.13 21.72 12.76
C PHE A 412 -26.64 22.93 13.58
N SER A 413 -26.73 24.09 12.96
CA SER A 413 -27.18 25.31 13.60
C SER A 413 -28.70 25.38 13.76
N LEU A 414 -29.46 24.53 13.05
CA LEU A 414 -30.92 24.58 13.01
C LEU A 414 -31.55 23.51 13.88
N MET A 415 -32.43 23.91 14.78
CA MET A 415 -33.33 23.03 15.53
C MET A 415 -34.46 22.47 14.65
N GLU A 416 -34.90 23.22 13.65
CA GLU A 416 -35.99 22.84 12.77
C GLU A 416 -35.55 22.91 11.31
N ALA A 417 -35.74 21.82 10.58
CA ALA A 417 -35.51 21.82 9.12
C ALA A 417 -36.59 22.70 8.46
N ARG A 418 -36.18 23.75 7.75
CA ARG A 418 -37.06 24.41 6.78
C ARG A 418 -37.38 23.40 5.67
N SER A 419 -38.68 23.24 5.37
CA SER A 419 -39.14 22.38 4.29
C SER A 419 -38.41 22.71 2.98
N ILE A 420 -37.71 21.73 2.39
CA ILE A 420 -37.12 21.86 1.05
C ILE A 420 -38.00 21.16 0.01
N ASP A 421 -38.81 20.17 0.42
CA ASP A 421 -39.71 19.39 -0.47
C ASP A 421 -41.15 19.30 0.10
N GLY A 422 -41.62 20.29 0.83
CA GLY A 422 -43.00 20.33 1.38
C GLY A 422 -43.24 19.41 2.59
N ALA A 423 -42.25 18.66 3.05
CA ALA A 423 -42.33 17.84 4.27
C ALA A 423 -41.60 18.53 5.43
N GLU A 424 -42.32 18.99 6.45
CA GLU A 424 -41.73 19.48 7.71
C GLU A 424 -41.10 18.31 8.47
N GLN A 425 -39.78 18.20 8.47
CA GLN A 425 -39.05 17.35 9.42
C GLN A 425 -38.78 18.15 10.68
N LYS A 426 -39.61 17.98 11.71
CA LYS A 426 -39.38 18.57 13.04
C LYS A 426 -38.32 17.74 13.78
N TRP A 427 -37.34 18.44 14.36
CA TRP A 427 -36.46 17.83 15.35
C TRP A 427 -37.30 17.28 16.52
N ARG A 428 -37.02 16.06 16.94
CA ARG A 428 -37.62 15.47 18.13
C ARG A 428 -36.60 15.54 19.26
N ASP A 429 -37.04 16.02 20.41
CA ASP A 429 -36.21 16.08 21.61
C ASP A 429 -35.58 14.69 21.88
N GLY A 430 -34.22 14.65 21.97
CA GLY A 430 -33.47 13.42 22.12
C GLY A 430 -33.23 12.61 20.84
N GLY A 431 -33.59 13.13 19.65
CA GLY A 431 -33.33 12.51 18.34
C GLY A 431 -32.15 13.10 17.56
N PRO A 432 -31.88 12.59 16.35
CA PRO A 432 -30.83 13.13 15.47
C PRO A 432 -31.16 14.58 15.07
N PRO A 433 -30.15 15.39 14.68
CA PRO A 433 -30.36 16.77 14.24
C PRO A 433 -31.36 16.88 13.08
N ALA A 434 -32.02 18.02 12.96
CA ALA A 434 -32.98 18.31 11.91
C ALA A 434 -32.34 18.06 10.51
N GLY A 435 -33.08 17.39 9.63
CA GLY A 435 -32.61 17.03 8.29
C GLY A 435 -31.75 15.77 8.21
N TRP A 436 -31.40 15.17 9.33
CA TRP A 436 -30.61 13.94 9.42
C TRP A 436 -31.43 12.76 9.92
N SER A 437 -31.13 11.56 9.44
CA SER A 437 -31.61 10.29 9.98
C SER A 437 -30.46 9.58 10.69
N ALA A 438 -30.77 8.63 11.57
CA ALA A 438 -29.77 7.80 12.21
C ALA A 438 -30.11 6.32 12.02
N TRP A 439 -29.05 5.52 11.89
CA TRP A 439 -29.13 4.05 11.85
C TRP A 439 -28.11 3.48 12.83
N GLN A 440 -28.46 2.37 13.47
CA GLN A 440 -27.50 1.59 14.27
C GLN A 440 -27.77 0.09 14.14
N GLY A 441 -26.71 -0.69 14.33
CA GLY A 441 -26.78 -2.15 14.33
C GLY A 441 -27.67 -2.70 15.45
N LYS A 442 -28.17 -3.93 15.31
CA LYS A 442 -29.13 -4.56 16.24
C LYS A 442 -28.61 -4.63 17.67
N ASP A 443 -27.32 -4.80 17.85
CA ASP A 443 -26.65 -4.94 19.16
C ASP A 443 -26.18 -3.59 19.71
N SER A 444 -26.31 -2.52 18.96
CA SER A 444 -25.97 -1.17 19.37
C SER A 444 -27.13 -0.55 20.16
N LYS A 445 -26.83 0.04 21.32
CA LYS A 445 -27.81 0.70 22.21
C LYS A 445 -27.40 2.14 22.52
N GLY A 446 -26.73 2.75 21.55
CA GLY A 446 -26.28 4.14 21.67
C GLY A 446 -27.37 5.14 21.33
N SER A 447 -27.04 6.41 21.46
CA SER A 447 -27.89 7.55 21.13
C SER A 447 -27.27 8.39 20.01
N PHE A 448 -28.16 8.94 19.19
CA PHE A 448 -27.83 9.91 18.13
C PHE A 448 -28.64 11.18 18.43
N THR A 449 -27.97 12.24 18.86
CA THR A 449 -28.60 13.47 19.36
C THR A 449 -27.96 14.70 18.74
N TRP A 450 -28.52 15.86 19.03
CA TRP A 450 -27.97 17.16 18.74
C TRP A 450 -27.35 17.76 20.01
N ASP A 451 -26.11 18.25 19.91
CA ASP A 451 -25.40 18.93 20.98
C ASP A 451 -25.33 20.43 20.68
N GLN A 452 -26.01 21.24 21.45
CA GLN A 452 -26.14 22.69 21.23
C GLN A 452 -24.87 23.47 21.56
N GLU A 453 -24.01 22.92 22.41
CA GLU A 453 -22.82 23.61 22.92
C GLU A 453 -21.53 23.22 22.21
N ALA A 454 -21.52 22.06 21.49
CA ALA A 454 -20.40 21.60 20.70
C ALA A 454 -20.46 22.15 19.27
N GLY A 455 -19.31 22.36 18.65
CA GLY A 455 -19.18 22.76 17.24
C GLY A 455 -17.76 23.20 16.90
N VAL A 456 -17.45 23.26 15.63
CA VAL A 456 -16.12 23.71 15.13
C VAL A 456 -16.03 25.23 15.16
N THR A 457 -17.00 25.89 14.55
CA THR A 457 -17.01 27.36 14.37
C THR A 457 -18.15 28.05 15.10
N GLY A 458 -19.07 27.28 15.65
CA GLY A 458 -20.30 27.79 16.24
C GLY A 458 -20.88 26.86 17.29
N LYS A 459 -22.17 26.99 17.48
CA LYS A 459 -22.95 26.14 18.36
C LYS A 459 -23.81 25.20 17.55
N GLY A 460 -23.66 23.91 17.80
CA GLY A 460 -24.42 22.84 17.19
C GLY A 460 -23.52 21.78 16.58
N ALA A 461 -23.70 20.52 16.98
CA ALA A 461 -23.04 19.36 16.41
C ALA A 461 -23.94 18.13 16.47
N ALA A 462 -23.76 17.20 15.53
CA ALA A 462 -24.34 15.87 15.61
C ALA A 462 -23.53 15.02 16.58
N LYS A 463 -24.18 14.49 17.65
CA LYS A 463 -23.53 13.76 18.74
C LYS A 463 -23.98 12.31 18.78
N ALA A 464 -23.01 11.39 18.76
CA ALA A 464 -23.22 9.96 18.96
C ALA A 464 -22.55 9.51 20.27
N SER A 465 -23.26 8.74 21.10
CA SER A 465 -22.75 8.24 22.38
C SER A 465 -23.16 6.80 22.61
N ARG A 466 -22.23 5.95 23.10
CA ARG A 466 -22.43 4.50 23.34
C ARG A 466 -22.83 3.72 22.09
N VAL A 467 -22.45 4.15 20.91
CA VAL A 467 -22.76 3.49 19.64
C VAL A 467 -21.72 2.41 19.37
N ALA A 468 -22.13 1.13 19.41
CA ALA A 468 -21.28 0.01 19.03
C ALA A 468 -21.02 -0.01 17.51
N GLU A 469 -22.06 0.28 16.72
CA GLU A 469 -21.99 0.47 15.27
C GLU A 469 -23.20 1.28 14.81
N GLY A 470 -22.97 2.36 14.05
CA GLY A 470 -24.07 3.16 13.50
C GLY A 470 -23.59 4.40 12.75
N CYS A 471 -24.54 5.21 12.30
CA CYS A 471 -24.24 6.45 11.57
C CYS A 471 -25.41 7.44 11.59
N PHE A 472 -25.08 8.74 11.42
CA PHE A 472 -26.03 9.69 10.85
C PHE A 472 -26.00 9.58 9.34
N LEU A 473 -27.10 9.84 8.65
CA LEU A 473 -27.17 9.72 7.20
C LEU A 473 -28.07 10.77 6.54
N GLN A 474 -27.65 11.18 5.34
CA GLN A 474 -28.44 12.02 4.44
C GLN A 474 -28.19 11.55 2.99
N SER A 475 -29.22 11.58 2.13
CA SER A 475 -29.11 11.08 0.75
C SER A 475 -29.53 12.12 -0.28
N PHE A 476 -28.88 12.05 -1.47
CA PHE A 476 -29.00 13.02 -2.56
C PHE A 476 -29.21 12.31 -3.88
N HIS A 477 -30.02 12.89 -4.78
CA HIS A 477 -30.11 12.43 -6.16
C HIS A 477 -28.86 12.87 -6.92
N VAL A 478 -28.27 11.97 -7.69
CA VAL A 478 -27.07 12.18 -8.49
C VAL A 478 -27.17 11.47 -9.82
N ALA A 479 -26.36 11.87 -10.80
CA ALA A 479 -26.24 11.21 -12.09
C ALA A 479 -24.85 10.55 -12.25
N ALA A 480 -24.80 9.43 -12.98
CA ALA A 480 -23.55 8.74 -13.28
C ALA A 480 -22.50 9.67 -13.91
N GLY A 481 -21.26 9.54 -13.49
CA GLY A 481 -20.13 10.36 -13.94
C GLY A 481 -20.04 11.74 -13.29
N GLU A 482 -21.03 12.19 -12.51
CA GLU A 482 -20.91 13.42 -11.74
C GLU A 482 -19.83 13.27 -10.66
N ARG A 483 -19.14 14.37 -10.36
CA ARG A 483 -18.07 14.43 -9.34
C ARG A 483 -18.51 15.30 -8.18
N TYR A 484 -18.18 14.86 -6.98
CA TYR A 484 -18.52 15.57 -5.75
C TYR A 484 -17.33 15.65 -4.80
N ALA A 485 -17.13 16.81 -4.18
CA ALA A 485 -16.33 16.93 -2.96
C ALA A 485 -17.25 16.74 -1.76
N VAL A 486 -16.86 15.88 -0.83
CA VAL A 486 -17.57 15.64 0.42
C VAL A 486 -16.65 15.95 1.58
N ARG A 487 -17.14 16.75 2.55
CA ARG A 487 -16.38 17.19 3.71
C ARG A 487 -17.21 17.00 4.98
N ALA A 488 -16.54 16.74 6.09
CA ALA A 488 -17.09 16.82 7.44
C ALA A 488 -15.95 17.11 8.42
N SER A 489 -16.27 17.65 9.58
CA SER A 489 -15.39 17.69 10.74
C SER A 489 -15.86 16.68 11.77
N CYS A 490 -14.94 15.98 12.46
CA CYS A 490 -15.29 15.09 13.55
C CYS A 490 -14.38 15.27 14.75
N SER A 491 -14.92 15.05 15.94
CA SER A 491 -14.17 14.98 17.21
C SER A 491 -14.53 13.69 17.93
N VAL A 492 -13.53 13.02 18.52
CA VAL A 492 -13.71 11.75 19.23
C VAL A 492 -13.19 11.92 20.65
N HIS A 493 -14.04 11.64 21.64
CA HIS A 493 -13.68 11.60 23.06
C HIS A 493 -13.91 10.18 23.61
N GLY A 494 -12.97 9.68 24.38
CA GLY A 494 -13.00 8.32 24.88
C GLY A 494 -12.65 7.28 23.82
N ARG A 495 -13.34 6.14 23.86
CA ARG A 495 -13.14 5.03 22.90
C ARG A 495 -14.08 5.18 21.71
N GLY A 496 -13.63 4.69 20.59
CA GLY A 496 -14.42 4.63 19.36
C GLY A 496 -13.67 5.18 18.15
N SER A 497 -14.31 5.06 17.01
CA SER A 497 -13.81 5.58 15.75
C SER A 497 -14.89 6.34 15.00
N ALA A 498 -14.48 7.33 14.22
CA ALA A 498 -15.35 8.15 13.37
C ALA A 498 -14.82 8.18 11.95
N TRP A 499 -15.72 8.17 10.98
CA TRP A 499 -15.39 8.27 9.56
C TRP A 499 -16.52 8.88 8.76
N LEU A 500 -16.20 9.42 7.59
CA LEU A 500 -17.16 9.82 6.57
C LEU A 500 -17.21 8.74 5.51
N ARG A 501 -18.40 8.16 5.24
CA ARG A 501 -18.60 7.15 4.20
C ARG A 501 -19.59 7.66 3.16
N VAL A 502 -19.23 7.52 1.91
CA VAL A 502 -20.16 7.72 0.78
C VAL A 502 -20.57 6.35 0.27
N ARG A 503 -21.88 6.10 0.26
CA ARG A 503 -22.49 4.90 -0.32
C ARG A 503 -23.41 5.26 -1.48
N TRP A 504 -23.67 4.28 -2.31
CA TRP A 504 -24.45 4.47 -3.52
C TRP A 504 -25.70 3.60 -3.50
N GLN A 505 -26.77 4.15 -4.06
CA GLN A 505 -27.99 3.40 -4.35
C GLN A 505 -28.34 3.56 -5.84
N THR A 506 -28.92 2.53 -6.41
CA THR A 506 -29.55 2.61 -7.74
C THR A 506 -30.72 3.60 -7.71
N SER A 507 -31.23 3.99 -8.88
CA SER A 507 -32.45 4.83 -8.98
C SER A 507 -33.67 4.17 -8.31
N ALA A 508 -33.68 2.84 -8.19
CA ALA A 508 -34.72 2.07 -7.49
C ALA A 508 -34.50 2.01 -5.96
N GLY A 509 -33.44 2.65 -5.41
CA GLY A 509 -33.17 2.70 -3.98
C GLY A 509 -32.44 1.47 -3.42
N GLN A 510 -31.94 0.56 -4.26
CA GLN A 510 -31.17 -0.60 -3.82
C GLN A 510 -29.70 -0.23 -3.65
N TRP A 511 -29.08 -0.69 -2.57
CA TRP A 511 -27.65 -0.48 -2.34
C TRP A 511 -26.80 -1.15 -3.41
N THR A 512 -25.82 -0.43 -3.94
CA THR A 512 -24.80 -1.00 -4.83
C THR A 512 -23.80 -1.84 -4.03
N ALA A 513 -22.90 -2.54 -4.74
CA ALA A 513 -21.88 -3.36 -4.10
C ALA A 513 -20.92 -2.50 -3.25
N GLU A 514 -20.57 -2.97 -2.06
CA GLU A 514 -19.70 -2.26 -1.11
C GLU A 514 -18.32 -1.82 -1.64
N PRO A 515 -17.66 -2.54 -2.57
CA PRO A 515 -16.39 -2.07 -3.14
C PRO A 515 -16.45 -0.70 -3.82
N GLN A 516 -17.66 -0.24 -4.19
CA GLN A 516 -17.87 1.11 -4.75
C GLN A 516 -17.91 2.20 -3.69
N ASP A 517 -18.16 1.85 -2.44
CA ASP A 517 -18.17 2.80 -1.33
C ASP A 517 -16.81 3.50 -1.16
N ARG A 518 -16.86 4.73 -0.67
CA ARG A 518 -15.66 5.50 -0.32
C ARG A 518 -15.70 5.86 1.15
N VAL A 519 -14.60 5.63 1.86
CA VAL A 519 -14.47 5.94 3.28
C VAL A 519 -13.29 6.88 3.48
N PHE A 520 -13.52 7.95 4.24
CA PHE A 520 -12.53 8.97 4.56
C PHE A 520 -12.32 9.00 6.07
N TYR A 521 -11.07 8.91 6.48
CA TYR A 521 -10.64 9.03 7.87
C TYR A 521 -9.86 10.33 8.02
N GLY A 522 -10.10 11.05 9.12
CA GLY A 522 -9.40 12.30 9.39
C GLY A 522 -7.99 12.09 9.92
N GLU A 523 -7.10 12.98 9.57
CA GLU A 523 -5.79 13.11 10.22
C GLU A 523 -5.94 13.71 11.62
N ALA A 524 -5.06 13.31 12.54
CA ALA A 524 -5.06 13.88 13.90
C ALA A 524 -4.74 15.39 13.83
N SER A 525 -5.56 16.22 14.48
CA SER A 525 -5.37 17.67 14.58
C SER A 525 -5.11 18.07 16.04
N ALA A 526 -4.39 19.16 16.24
CA ALA A 526 -4.12 19.73 17.56
C ALA A 526 -5.41 20.25 18.25
N ASP A 527 -6.43 20.57 17.46
CA ASP A 527 -7.66 21.23 17.92
C ASP A 527 -8.77 20.24 18.31
N ASN A 528 -8.48 18.95 18.50
CA ASN A 528 -9.44 17.86 18.73
C ASN A 528 -10.46 17.61 17.60
N TRP A 529 -10.62 18.50 16.63
CA TRP A 529 -11.42 18.30 15.45
C TRP A 529 -10.56 17.84 14.26
N ARG A 530 -11.04 16.84 13.53
CA ARG A 530 -10.36 16.27 12.37
C ARG A 530 -11.17 16.50 11.11
N GLU A 531 -10.52 16.97 10.06
CA GLU A 531 -11.15 17.10 8.75
C GLU A 531 -11.26 15.74 8.06
N LEU A 532 -12.47 15.41 7.62
CA LEU A 532 -12.80 14.28 6.76
C LEU A 532 -13.12 14.86 5.39
N LEU A 533 -12.30 14.63 4.38
CA LEU A 533 -12.47 15.24 3.07
C LEU A 533 -12.11 14.25 1.98
N GLY A 534 -12.92 14.20 0.93
CA GLY A 534 -12.64 13.40 -0.25
C GLY A 534 -13.37 13.85 -1.49
N VAL A 535 -12.91 13.37 -2.64
CA VAL A 535 -13.59 13.52 -3.92
C VAL A 535 -14.09 12.15 -4.37
N VAL A 536 -15.32 12.12 -4.83
CA VAL A 536 -15.99 10.91 -5.34
C VAL A 536 -16.55 11.17 -6.73
N GLU A 537 -16.58 10.13 -7.55
CA GLU A 537 -17.26 10.08 -8.83
C GLU A 537 -18.41 9.08 -8.74
N VAL A 538 -19.56 9.45 -9.29
CA VAL A 538 -20.78 8.64 -9.23
C VAL A 538 -20.64 7.46 -10.20
N PRO A 539 -20.73 6.19 -9.70
CA PRO A 539 -20.70 5.02 -10.55
C PRO A 539 -21.88 4.95 -11.53
N GLU A 540 -21.69 4.25 -12.67
CA GLU A 540 -22.73 4.12 -13.72
C GLU A 540 -24.09 3.64 -13.21
N GLN A 541 -24.10 2.77 -12.21
CA GLN A 541 -25.34 2.17 -11.69
C GLN A 541 -26.01 2.99 -10.60
N ALA A 542 -25.37 4.07 -10.14
CA ALA A 542 -25.85 4.86 -9.03
C ALA A 542 -26.77 6.01 -9.48
N GLY A 543 -27.91 6.15 -8.81
CA GLY A 543 -28.84 7.27 -8.94
C GLY A 543 -28.97 8.07 -7.65
N ARG A 544 -28.36 7.57 -6.56
CA ARG A 544 -28.32 8.29 -5.27
C ARG A 544 -26.96 8.13 -4.61
N LEU A 545 -26.50 9.22 -3.99
CA LEU A 545 -25.36 9.30 -3.09
C LEU A 545 -25.90 9.43 -1.66
N SER A 546 -25.40 8.60 -0.74
CA SER A 546 -25.70 8.71 0.70
C SER A 546 -24.40 9.02 1.46
N ILE A 547 -24.42 10.11 2.21
CA ILE A 547 -23.38 10.46 3.20
C ILE A 547 -23.73 9.75 4.50
N LEU A 548 -22.78 9.00 5.05
CA LEU A 548 -22.88 8.36 6.35
C LEU A 548 -21.73 8.87 7.24
N LEU A 549 -22.12 9.54 8.33
CA LEU A 549 -21.19 9.92 9.39
C LEU A 549 -21.12 8.74 10.36
N GLY A 550 -20.16 7.87 10.13
CA GLY A 550 -20.07 6.56 10.77
C GLY A 550 -19.37 6.60 12.12
N VAL A 551 -19.88 5.81 13.05
CA VAL A 551 -19.36 5.65 14.41
C VAL A 551 -19.31 4.17 14.75
N ALA A 552 -18.23 3.72 15.40
CA ALA A 552 -18.14 2.37 15.96
C ALA A 552 -17.26 2.31 17.20
N GLY A 553 -17.44 1.20 17.97
CA GLY A 553 -16.55 0.83 19.06
C GLY A 553 -16.70 1.65 20.33
N GLN A 554 -17.80 2.38 20.51
CA GLN A 554 -18.12 3.06 21.76
C GLN A 554 -18.75 2.07 22.75
N ALA A 555 -18.22 2.00 23.97
CA ALA A 555 -18.64 1.04 24.98
C ALA A 555 -19.29 1.71 26.21
N ALA A 556 -18.88 2.94 26.53
CA ALA A 556 -19.28 3.66 27.74
C ALA A 556 -20.01 4.97 27.42
N PRO A 557 -20.80 5.54 28.37
CA PRO A 557 -21.52 6.80 28.17
C PRO A 557 -20.60 7.99 27.85
N GLU A 558 -19.40 7.98 28.38
CA GLU A 558 -18.35 8.98 28.15
C GLU A 558 -17.68 8.86 26.77
N ASP A 559 -17.89 7.77 26.07
CA ASP A 559 -17.41 7.59 24.69
C ASP A 559 -18.35 8.37 23.75
N VAL A 560 -17.85 9.47 23.20
CA VAL A 560 -18.64 10.40 22.40
C VAL A 560 -17.92 10.75 21.10
N VAL A 561 -18.69 10.84 20.03
CA VAL A 561 -18.25 11.39 18.75
C VAL A 561 -19.16 12.54 18.38
N TRP A 562 -18.57 13.64 17.94
CA TRP A 562 -19.28 14.76 17.33
C TRP A 562 -18.91 14.87 15.86
N PHE A 563 -19.90 15.31 15.04
CA PHE A 563 -19.67 15.73 13.66
C PHE A 563 -20.24 17.13 13.46
N ASP A 564 -19.53 17.90 12.62
CA ASP A 564 -19.92 19.27 12.26
C ASP A 564 -19.39 19.63 10.86
N ASP A 565 -19.80 20.79 10.34
CA ASP A 565 -19.36 21.33 9.04
C ASP A 565 -19.47 20.30 7.89
N VAL A 566 -20.61 19.61 7.80
CA VAL A 566 -20.83 18.61 6.75
C VAL A 566 -21.25 19.26 5.44
N GLU A 567 -20.48 19.03 4.40
CA GLU A 567 -20.65 19.68 3.10
C GLU A 567 -20.61 18.65 1.97
N LEU A 568 -21.40 18.88 0.92
CA LEU A 568 -21.38 18.14 -0.34
C LEU A 568 -21.45 19.14 -1.48
N TYR A 569 -20.41 19.21 -2.28
CA TYR A 569 -20.34 20.11 -3.41
C TYR A 569 -20.26 19.33 -4.71
N ARG A 570 -21.10 19.67 -5.69
CA ARG A 570 -20.95 19.18 -7.04
C ARG A 570 -19.76 19.91 -7.69
N LEU A 571 -18.77 19.16 -8.12
CA LEU A 571 -17.61 19.65 -8.85
C LEU A 571 -17.96 19.76 -10.34
N GLY A 572 -17.39 20.75 -11.03
CA GLY A 572 -17.47 20.86 -12.47
C GLY A 572 -16.84 19.65 -13.19
N GLU A 573 -16.95 19.58 -14.51
CA GLU A 573 -16.20 18.61 -15.30
C GLU A 573 -14.70 18.75 -15.00
N PRO A 574 -13.93 17.61 -14.98
CA PRO A 574 -12.48 17.69 -14.83
C PRO A 574 -11.93 18.65 -15.90
N LEU A 575 -11.03 19.55 -15.50
CA LEU A 575 -10.28 20.37 -16.43
C LEU A 575 -9.60 19.42 -17.43
N GLU A 576 -9.98 19.58 -18.71
CA GLU A 576 -9.49 18.89 -19.89
C GLU A 576 -10.04 17.47 -20.17
N LYS A 577 -11.19 17.45 -20.86
CA LYS A 577 -11.33 16.60 -22.03
C LYS A 577 -10.52 17.28 -23.16
N SER A 578 -9.22 17.08 -23.24
CA SER A 578 -8.51 17.26 -24.49
C SER A 578 -8.93 16.12 -25.40
N SER A 579 -9.67 16.44 -26.42
CA SER A 579 -10.13 15.56 -27.50
C SER A 579 -8.98 14.90 -28.25
N PRO A 580 -9.29 13.86 -29.06
CA PRO A 580 -8.70 12.54 -29.14
C PRO A 580 -7.34 12.50 -29.82
#